data_9555404e28258186dae9fcff9ba69a43
#
_entry.id   9555404e28258186dae9fcff9ba69a43
#
_cell.length_a   1.000
_cell.length_b   1.000
_cell.length_c   1.000
_cell.angle_alpha   90.00
_cell.angle_beta   90.00
_cell.angle_gamma   90.00
#
_symmetry.space_group_name_H-M   'P 1'
#
loop_
_entity.id
_entity.type
_entity.pdbx_description
1 polymer ?
#
loop_
_entity_poly.entity_id
_entity_poly.type
_entity_poly.pdbx_seq_one_letter_code
_entity_poly.pdbx_strand_id
1 'polypeptide(L)'
;SFVPPVTDGRKSTILNLMIIGGQEAVQVILGTIPMLILAIFLVNILKSIGAISQLEIVLTPLFNLLGFPVVAVLPLATKYLAGGTAMMGVTINLLNEGAISVQELNRMAGFITNPCDIVGVAVLISAGNRCASIARPAIAGAAAGIIIRGLLHMLIF
;
A
#
# COMPACT_ATOMS: atom_id res chain seq x y z
N SER A 1 -16.93 -12.87 10.82
CA SER A 1 -17.39 -13.87 9.83
C SER A 1 -18.27 -13.13 8.82
N PHE A 2 -17.78 -13.02 7.60
CA PHE A 2 -18.55 -12.49 6.47
C PHE A 2 -19.64 -13.52 6.12
N VAL A 3 -20.89 -13.15 6.30
CA VAL A 3 -22.03 -13.91 5.80
C VAL A 3 -22.42 -13.24 4.48
N PRO A 4 -22.21 -13.90 3.31
CA PRO A 4 -22.67 -13.34 2.06
C PRO A 4 -24.20 -13.23 2.09
N PRO A 5 -24.79 -12.14 1.53
CA PRO A 5 -26.24 -12.02 1.45
C PRO A 5 -26.80 -13.18 0.63
N VAL A 6 -27.79 -13.88 1.20
CA VAL A 6 -28.53 -14.94 0.51
C VAL A 6 -29.26 -14.28 -0.65
N THR A 7 -28.81 -14.53 -1.85
CA THR A 7 -29.51 -14.13 -3.07
C THR A 7 -30.74 -15.03 -3.21
N ASP A 8 -31.85 -14.55 -2.63
CA ASP A 8 -33.18 -15.08 -2.96
C ASP A 8 -33.41 -14.84 -4.46
N GLY A 9 -33.80 -15.86 -5.21
CA GLY A 9 -33.83 -15.91 -6.69
C GLY A 9 -34.78 -14.90 -7.41
N ARG A 10 -34.99 -13.73 -6.82
CA ARG A 10 -35.64 -12.58 -7.46
C ARG A 10 -34.61 -11.87 -8.36
N LYS A 11 -35.00 -11.63 -9.62
CA LYS A 11 -34.28 -10.74 -10.54
C LYS A 11 -33.90 -9.46 -9.78
N SER A 12 -32.64 -9.38 -9.35
CA SER A 12 -32.14 -8.20 -8.62
C SER A 12 -32.18 -7.02 -9.57
N THR A 13 -33.04 -6.06 -9.28
CA THR A 13 -33.09 -4.78 -10.00
C THR A 13 -31.70 -4.12 -9.89
N ILE A 14 -31.23 -3.47 -10.95
CA ILE A 14 -29.93 -2.76 -10.97
C ILE A 14 -29.78 -1.87 -9.71
N LEU A 15 -30.86 -1.21 -9.29
CA LEU A 15 -30.88 -0.39 -8.08
C LEU A 15 -30.52 -1.21 -6.81
N ASN A 16 -31.08 -2.41 -6.66
CA ASN A 16 -30.76 -3.28 -5.52
C ASN A 16 -29.31 -3.72 -5.51
N LEU A 17 -28.72 -4.02 -6.69
CA LEU A 17 -27.29 -4.33 -6.81
C LEU A 17 -26.42 -3.13 -6.44
N MET A 18 -26.81 -1.93 -6.83
CA MET A 18 -26.10 -0.69 -6.45
C MET A 18 -26.17 -0.44 -4.94
N ILE A 19 -27.34 -0.66 -4.31
CA ILE A 19 -27.50 -0.51 -2.86
C ILE A 19 -26.64 -1.53 -2.12
N ILE A 20 -26.66 -2.79 -2.52
CA ILE A 20 -25.83 -3.85 -1.92
C ILE A 20 -24.34 -3.52 -2.09
N GLY A 21 -23.91 -3.16 -3.27
CA GLY A 21 -22.53 -2.76 -3.53
C GLY A 21 -22.09 -1.54 -2.71
N GLY A 22 -22.98 -0.56 -2.54
CA GLY A 22 -22.75 0.59 -1.66
C GLY A 22 -22.59 0.20 -0.19
N GLN A 23 -23.43 -0.70 0.32
CA GLN A 23 -23.32 -1.22 1.68
C GLN A 23 -22.04 -2.01 1.90
N GLU A 24 -21.66 -2.87 0.96
CA GLU A 24 -20.38 -3.60 0.99
C GLU A 24 -19.19 -2.64 1.00
N ALA A 25 -19.20 -1.61 0.16
CA ALA A 25 -18.15 -0.60 0.11
C ALA A 25 -17.99 0.12 1.47
N VAL A 26 -19.11 0.52 2.11
CA VAL A 26 -19.08 1.15 3.45
C VAL A 26 -18.51 0.18 4.49
N GLN A 27 -18.91 -1.09 4.48
CA GLN A 27 -18.38 -2.09 5.41
C GLN A 27 -16.86 -2.30 5.22
N VAL A 28 -16.38 -2.35 3.97
CA VAL A 28 -14.95 -2.44 3.68
C VAL A 28 -14.22 -1.22 4.23
N ILE A 29 -14.73 0.00 4.00
CA ILE A 29 -14.13 1.23 4.51
C ILE A 29 -14.08 1.21 6.05
N LEU A 30 -15.18 0.90 6.72
CA LEU A 30 -15.22 0.83 8.18
C LEU A 30 -14.29 -0.25 8.73
N GLY A 31 -14.18 -1.40 8.04
CA GLY A 31 -13.28 -2.49 8.39
C GLY A 31 -11.78 -2.11 8.22
N THR A 32 -11.45 -1.17 7.35
CA THR A 32 -10.06 -0.72 7.15
C THR A 32 -9.60 0.32 8.16
N ILE A 33 -10.53 1.06 8.81
CA ILE A 33 -10.19 2.11 9.78
C ILE A 33 -9.30 1.59 10.94
N PRO A 34 -9.63 0.49 11.64
CA PRO A 34 -8.79 -0.03 12.73
C PRO A 34 -7.37 -0.39 12.25
N MET A 35 -7.25 -0.99 11.06
CA MET A 35 -5.95 -1.33 10.48
C MET A 35 -5.13 -0.08 10.12
N LEU A 36 -5.80 0.96 9.66
CA LEU A 36 -5.17 2.24 9.36
C LEU A 36 -4.61 2.90 10.63
N ILE A 37 -5.41 2.93 11.70
CA ILE A 37 -4.99 3.48 12.99
C ILE A 37 -3.79 2.70 13.52
N LEU A 38 -3.85 1.37 13.49
CA LEU A 38 -2.74 0.51 13.92
C LEU A 38 -1.48 0.75 13.09
N ALA A 39 -1.63 0.90 11.77
CA ALA A 39 -0.53 1.18 10.87
C ALA A 39 0.15 2.52 11.16
N ILE A 40 -0.64 3.59 11.36
CA ILE A 40 -0.13 4.91 11.73
C ILE A 40 0.57 4.84 13.09
N PHE A 41 -0.01 4.15 14.06
CA PHE A 41 0.57 3.95 15.38
C PHE A 41 1.93 3.23 15.30
N LEU A 42 2.01 2.14 14.52
CA LEU A 42 3.24 1.41 14.29
C LEU A 42 4.33 2.28 13.65
N VAL A 43 3.97 3.06 12.61
CA VAL A 43 4.92 3.99 11.96
C VAL A 43 5.42 5.05 12.94
N ASN A 44 4.54 5.57 13.80
CA ASN A 44 4.95 6.53 14.83
C ASN A 44 5.90 5.90 15.88
N ILE A 45 5.65 4.65 16.27
CA ILE A 45 6.60 3.90 17.11
C ILE A 45 7.94 3.75 16.40
N LEU A 46 7.97 3.31 15.15
CA LEU A 46 9.20 3.14 14.37
C LEU A 46 9.97 4.46 14.22
N LYS A 47 9.27 5.58 14.06
CA LYS A 47 9.88 6.92 14.11
C LYS A 47 10.48 7.21 15.49
N SER A 48 9.71 6.99 16.55
CA SER A 48 10.13 7.30 17.94
C SER A 48 11.36 6.51 18.40
N ILE A 49 11.48 5.25 18.00
CA ILE A 49 12.64 4.40 18.33
C ILE A 49 13.83 4.60 17.37
N GLY A 50 13.71 5.52 16.40
CA GLY A 50 14.76 5.80 15.42
C GLY A 50 14.95 4.73 14.34
N ALA A 51 14.05 3.75 14.23
CA ALA A 51 14.14 2.70 13.21
C ALA A 51 14.06 3.26 11.78
N ILE A 52 13.25 4.31 11.57
CA ILE A 52 13.16 4.98 10.27
C ILE A 52 14.50 5.65 9.93
N SER A 53 15.14 6.34 10.90
CA SER A 53 16.44 6.97 10.69
C SER A 53 17.54 5.96 10.35
N GLN A 54 17.50 4.77 10.94
CA GLN A 54 18.41 3.69 10.58
C GLN A 54 18.17 3.20 9.14
N LEU A 55 16.90 3.04 8.73
CA LEU A 55 16.53 2.72 7.34
C LEU A 55 17.01 3.82 6.37
N GLU A 56 16.86 5.09 6.73
CA GLU A 56 17.36 6.22 5.95
C GLU A 56 18.87 6.12 5.72
N ILE A 57 19.66 5.86 6.76
CA ILE A 57 21.11 5.72 6.65
C ILE A 57 21.48 4.57 5.71
N VAL A 58 20.86 3.41 5.85
CA VAL A 58 21.15 2.21 5.04
C VAL A 58 20.70 2.42 3.59
N LEU A 59 19.58 3.09 3.36
CA LEU A 59 19.02 3.29 2.01
C LEU A 59 19.55 4.54 1.31
N THR A 60 20.18 5.46 2.01
CA THR A 60 20.76 6.70 1.44
C THR A 60 21.62 6.46 0.20
N PRO A 61 22.59 5.51 0.17
CA PRO A 61 23.40 5.31 -1.03
C PRO A 61 22.55 4.83 -2.22
N LEU A 62 21.56 3.99 -1.98
CA LEU A 62 20.65 3.53 -3.03
C LEU A 62 19.76 4.68 -3.53
N PHE A 63 19.22 5.50 -2.64
CA PHE A 63 18.36 6.63 -2.99
C PHE A 63 19.12 7.72 -3.73
N ASN A 64 20.36 7.99 -3.35
CA ASN A 64 21.23 8.91 -4.08
C ASN A 64 21.53 8.40 -5.51
N LEU A 65 21.77 7.11 -5.67
CA LEU A 65 21.96 6.47 -6.98
C LEU A 65 20.70 6.60 -7.85
N LEU A 66 19.53 6.47 -7.24
CA LEU A 66 18.24 6.57 -7.91
C LEU A 66 17.77 8.03 -8.08
N GLY A 67 18.46 9.00 -7.50
CA GLY A 67 18.08 10.42 -7.53
C GLY A 67 16.80 10.71 -6.74
N PHE A 68 16.52 9.95 -5.67
CA PHE A 68 15.44 10.21 -4.73
C PHE A 68 15.94 10.98 -3.50
N PRO A 69 15.13 11.89 -2.96
CA PRO A 69 15.44 12.49 -1.66
C PRO A 69 15.37 11.42 -0.57
N VAL A 70 16.26 11.50 0.42
CA VAL A 70 16.32 10.51 1.52
C VAL A 70 14.99 10.44 2.29
N VAL A 71 14.26 11.54 2.38
CA VAL A 71 12.93 11.61 3.02
C VAL A 71 11.90 10.69 2.34
N ALA A 72 12.12 10.28 1.09
CA ALA A 72 11.28 9.32 0.37
C ALA A 72 11.33 7.89 0.97
N VAL A 73 12.29 7.59 1.85
CA VAL A 73 12.32 6.34 2.64
C VAL A 73 11.02 6.20 3.44
N LEU A 74 10.51 7.29 4.00
CA LEU A 74 9.35 7.25 4.88
C LEU A 74 8.07 6.78 4.17
N PRO A 75 7.64 7.34 3.02
CA PRO A 75 6.48 6.82 2.30
C PRO A 75 6.70 5.39 1.78
N LEU A 76 7.91 5.05 1.32
CA LEU A 76 8.24 3.70 0.88
C LEU A 76 8.15 2.69 2.03
N ALA A 77 8.79 2.95 3.17
CA ALA A 77 8.72 2.09 4.34
C ALA A 77 7.25 1.95 4.81
N THR A 78 6.51 3.06 4.88
CA THR A 78 5.10 3.05 5.25
C THR A 78 4.26 2.22 4.29
N LYS A 79 4.51 2.32 2.97
CA LYS A 79 3.81 1.52 1.95
C LYS A 79 3.95 0.03 2.23
N TYR A 80 5.16 -0.45 2.42
CA TYR A 80 5.41 -1.89 2.56
C TYR A 80 5.09 -2.45 3.95
N LEU A 81 5.22 -1.65 5.01
CA LEU A 81 4.94 -2.07 6.37
C LEU A 81 3.47 -1.90 6.77
N ALA A 82 2.85 -0.79 6.38
CA ALA A 82 1.55 -0.36 6.86
C ALA A 82 0.47 -0.25 5.75
N GLY A 83 0.86 -0.46 4.50
CA GLY A 83 -0.05 -0.45 3.34
C GLY A 83 -0.23 0.90 2.68
N GLY A 84 -0.96 0.88 1.55
CA GLY A 84 -1.09 2.04 0.65
C GLY A 84 -1.80 3.23 1.27
N THR A 85 -2.81 3.03 2.11
CA THR A 85 -3.58 4.12 2.71
C THR A 85 -2.76 4.92 3.72
N ALA A 86 -1.98 4.23 4.56
CA ALA A 86 -1.07 4.90 5.50
C ALA A 86 0.04 5.67 4.76
N MET A 87 0.58 5.08 3.68
CA MET A 87 1.55 5.71 2.80
C MET A 87 1.00 7.01 2.20
N MET A 88 -0.26 7.04 1.74
CA MET A 88 -0.87 8.24 1.19
C MET A 88 -0.92 9.38 2.21
N GLY A 89 -1.29 9.09 3.46
CA GLY A 89 -1.28 10.09 4.54
C GLY A 89 0.11 10.70 4.77
N VAL A 90 1.13 9.86 4.86
CA VAL A 90 2.53 10.31 5.00
C VAL A 90 2.97 11.14 3.79
N THR A 91 2.65 10.68 2.58
CA THR A 91 3.03 11.36 1.34
C THR A 91 2.41 12.75 1.23
N ILE A 92 1.12 12.88 1.56
CA ILE A 92 0.42 14.18 1.57
C ILE A 92 1.08 15.15 2.56
N ASN A 93 1.44 14.68 3.76
CA ASN A 93 2.14 15.52 4.73
C ASN A 93 3.48 16.02 4.19
N LEU A 94 4.29 15.13 3.61
CA LEU A 94 5.58 15.50 3.03
C LEU A 94 5.45 16.48 1.85
N LEU A 95 4.41 16.33 1.02
CA LEU A 95 4.10 17.28 -0.04
C LEU A 95 3.70 18.64 0.52
N ASN A 96 2.85 18.68 1.54
CA ASN A 96 2.40 19.93 2.18
C ASN A 96 3.55 20.65 2.90
N GLU A 97 4.49 19.92 3.46
CA GLU A 97 5.71 20.43 4.09
C GLU A 97 6.77 20.85 3.05
N GLY A 98 6.57 20.54 1.76
CA GLY A 98 7.55 20.79 0.70
C GLY A 98 8.79 19.91 0.81
N ALA A 99 8.73 18.84 1.61
CA ALA A 99 9.84 17.91 1.81
C ALA A 99 10.05 16.96 0.61
N ILE A 100 9.01 16.73 -0.18
CA ILE A 100 9.06 16.08 -1.48
C ILE A 100 8.29 16.92 -2.51
N SER A 101 8.76 16.93 -3.73
CA SER A 101 8.09 17.57 -4.86
C SER A 101 7.13 16.61 -5.56
N VAL A 102 6.18 17.15 -6.34
CA VAL A 102 5.28 16.36 -7.19
C VAL A 102 6.07 15.53 -8.21
N GLN A 103 7.18 16.05 -8.71
CA GLN A 103 8.03 15.32 -9.66
C GLN A 103 8.69 14.11 -9.00
N GLU A 104 9.25 14.27 -7.80
CA GLU A 104 9.83 13.16 -7.03
C GLU A 104 8.76 12.12 -6.68
N LEU A 105 7.55 12.55 -6.32
CA LEU A 105 6.43 11.65 -6.09
C LEU A 105 6.07 10.85 -7.35
N ASN A 106 6.01 11.48 -8.52
CA ASN A 106 5.77 10.80 -9.79
C ASN A 106 6.84 9.74 -10.08
N ARG A 107 8.12 10.06 -9.86
CA ARG A 107 9.22 9.09 -10.00
C ARG A 107 9.06 7.90 -9.07
N MET A 108 8.61 8.13 -7.82
CA MET A 108 8.37 7.07 -6.85
C MET A 108 7.11 6.25 -7.14
N ALA A 109 6.15 6.79 -7.89
CA ALA A 109 4.84 6.16 -8.10
C ALA A 109 4.93 4.73 -8.63
N GLY A 110 5.94 4.43 -9.46
CA GLY A 110 6.22 3.09 -9.95
C GLY A 110 6.49 2.07 -8.85
N PHE A 111 7.12 2.49 -7.75
CA PHE A 111 7.45 1.61 -6.62
C PHE A 111 6.32 1.50 -5.60
N ILE A 112 5.53 2.56 -5.40
CA ILE A 112 4.54 2.62 -4.30
C ILE A 112 3.11 2.26 -4.72
N THR A 113 2.77 2.33 -6.02
CA THR A 113 1.41 2.05 -6.53
C THR A 113 1.24 0.57 -6.86
N ASN A 114 1.21 -0.31 -5.86
CA ASN A 114 1.03 -1.74 -6.04
C ASN A 114 0.34 -2.35 -4.80
N PRO A 115 -0.30 -3.52 -4.91
CA PRO A 115 -0.92 -4.21 -3.78
C PRO A 115 0.05 -5.10 -2.98
N CYS A 116 1.33 -5.15 -3.35
CA CYS A 116 2.32 -6.03 -2.74
C CYS A 116 2.93 -5.37 -1.50
N ASP A 117 2.21 -5.39 -0.40
CA ASP A 117 2.66 -4.99 0.93
C ASP A 117 2.32 -6.08 1.95
N ILE A 118 2.76 -5.95 3.19
CA ILE A 118 2.54 -6.96 4.24
C ILE A 118 1.04 -7.26 4.39
N VAL A 119 0.19 -6.25 4.35
CA VAL A 119 -1.26 -6.41 4.49
C VAL A 119 -1.85 -7.13 3.28
N GLY A 120 -1.49 -6.73 2.06
CA GLY A 120 -1.95 -7.34 0.83
C GLY A 120 -1.50 -8.81 0.70
N VAL A 121 -0.26 -9.10 1.08
CA VAL A 121 0.26 -10.48 1.12
C VAL A 121 -0.45 -11.31 2.18
N ALA A 122 -0.71 -10.76 3.37
CA ALA A 122 -1.47 -11.46 4.40
C ALA A 122 -2.89 -11.80 3.94
N VAL A 123 -3.57 -10.86 3.26
CA VAL A 123 -4.88 -11.10 2.65
C VAL A 123 -4.81 -12.20 1.59
N LEU A 124 -3.81 -12.18 0.71
CA LEU A 124 -3.61 -13.22 -0.30
C LEU A 124 -3.46 -14.61 0.32
N ILE A 125 -2.64 -14.72 1.37
CA ILE A 125 -2.40 -16.00 2.04
C ILE A 125 -3.65 -16.49 2.79
N SER A 126 -4.41 -15.58 3.40
CA SER A 126 -5.62 -15.90 4.16
C SER A 126 -6.82 -16.26 3.28
N ALA A 127 -6.79 -15.94 1.99
CA ALA A 127 -7.86 -16.24 1.04
C ALA A 127 -8.05 -17.75 0.74
N GLY A 128 -7.16 -18.60 1.23
CA GLY A 128 -7.29 -20.06 1.19
C GLY A 128 -6.02 -20.79 0.74
N ASN A 129 -6.02 -22.11 0.91
CA ASN A 129 -4.84 -22.95 0.66
C ASN A 129 -4.29 -22.85 -0.78
N ARG A 130 -5.16 -22.67 -1.76
CA ARG A 130 -4.72 -22.48 -3.16
C ARG A 130 -3.97 -21.16 -3.34
N CYS A 131 -4.46 -20.07 -2.74
CA CYS A 131 -3.78 -18.77 -2.77
C CYS A 131 -2.46 -18.84 -2.01
N ALA A 132 -2.44 -19.46 -0.84
CA ALA A 132 -1.22 -19.65 -0.06
C ALA A 132 -0.14 -20.45 -0.81
N SER A 133 -0.52 -21.49 -1.57
CA SER A 133 0.42 -22.34 -2.32
C SER A 133 1.12 -21.59 -3.47
N ILE A 134 0.45 -20.60 -4.08
CA ILE A 134 1.00 -19.80 -5.18
C ILE A 134 1.58 -18.45 -4.71
N ALA A 135 1.51 -18.15 -3.41
CA ALA A 135 1.93 -16.85 -2.87
C ALA A 135 3.42 -16.56 -3.16
N ARG A 136 4.31 -17.54 -3.01
CA ARG A 136 5.75 -17.36 -3.27
C ARG A 136 6.05 -16.91 -4.72
N PRO A 137 5.63 -17.65 -5.76
CA PRO A 137 5.88 -17.21 -7.14
C PRO A 137 5.13 -15.90 -7.47
N ALA A 138 3.94 -15.66 -6.92
CA ALA A 138 3.19 -14.44 -7.12
C ALA A 138 3.92 -13.22 -6.53
N ILE A 139 4.48 -13.34 -5.31
CA ILE A 139 5.26 -12.28 -4.67
C ILE A 139 6.55 -12.02 -5.45
N ALA A 140 7.25 -13.06 -5.91
CA ALA A 140 8.46 -12.91 -6.72
C ALA A 140 8.16 -12.19 -8.04
N GLY A 141 7.09 -12.57 -8.73
CA GLY A 141 6.64 -11.90 -9.95
C GLY A 141 6.22 -10.45 -9.71
N ALA A 142 5.50 -10.17 -8.61
CA ALA A 142 5.12 -8.83 -8.23
C ALA A 142 6.35 -7.97 -7.92
N ALA A 143 7.34 -8.49 -7.19
CA ALA A 143 8.58 -7.78 -6.89
C ALA A 143 9.34 -7.41 -8.17
N ALA A 144 9.50 -8.35 -9.11
CA ALA A 144 10.10 -8.08 -10.41
C ALA A 144 9.33 -7.00 -11.18
N GLY A 145 7.99 -7.09 -11.22
CA GLY A 145 7.14 -6.10 -11.87
C GLY A 145 7.24 -4.71 -11.24
N ILE A 146 7.34 -4.62 -9.90
CA ILE A 146 7.53 -3.37 -9.17
C ILE A 146 8.87 -2.73 -9.53
N ILE A 147 9.95 -3.51 -9.58
CA ILE A 147 11.28 -3.01 -9.94
C ILE A 147 11.26 -2.48 -11.37
N ILE A 148 10.78 -3.26 -12.35
CA ILE A 148 10.72 -2.84 -13.76
C ILE A 148 9.87 -1.58 -13.90
N ARG A 149 8.68 -1.54 -13.31
CA ARG A 149 7.80 -0.37 -13.38
C ARG A 149 8.41 0.84 -12.69
N GLY A 150 9.05 0.65 -11.54
CA GLY A 150 9.75 1.70 -10.82
C GLY A 150 10.86 2.33 -11.65
N LEU A 151 11.70 1.50 -12.29
CA LEU A 151 12.76 1.97 -13.17
C LEU A 151 12.20 2.71 -14.40
N LEU A 152 11.11 2.21 -15.00
CA LEU A 152 10.45 2.90 -16.12
C LEU A 152 9.89 4.26 -15.70
N HIS A 153 9.25 4.39 -14.54
CA HIS A 153 8.79 5.67 -14.01
C HIS A 153 9.93 6.67 -13.82
N MET A 154 11.07 6.21 -13.30
CA MET A 154 12.25 7.05 -13.15
C MET A 154 12.84 7.54 -14.47
N LEU A 155 12.68 6.78 -15.55
CA LEU A 155 13.15 7.16 -16.89
C LEU A 155 12.19 8.14 -17.59
N ILE A 156 10.91 8.11 -17.26
CA ILE A 156 9.87 8.92 -17.89
C ILE A 156 9.70 10.27 -17.17
N PHE A 157 9.82 10.28 -15.84
CA PHE A 157 9.62 11.44 -14.95
C PHE A 157 10.91 11.84 -14.24
#